data_155df97deafd37236a6ebb75857302c0
#
_entry.id   155df97deafd37236a6ebb75857302c0
#
_cell.length_a   1.000
_cell.length_b   1.000
_cell.length_c   1.000
_cell.angle_alpha   90.00
_cell.angle_beta   90.00
_cell.angle_gamma   90.00
#
_symmetry.space_group_name_H-M   'P 1'
#
loop_
_entity.id
_entity.type
_entity.pdbx_description
1 polymer ?
#
loop_
_entity_poly.entity_id
_entity_poly.type
_entity_poly.pdbx_seq_one_letter_code
_entity_poly.pdbx_strand_id
1 'polypeptide(L)'
;MKCKELMIYDWIEDRNGFPMKLSLIGETHACAAVLDVAGVVGSYWDFDDNFNEPYPVKLSGEILEKNGWVFNEEKMNYGVKCWSYCDGEVKLSLSLPDEDDKERMVILYERFLDSDSIVYDNAYVHILQHQLRCYGLNELADNMVV
;
A
#
# COMPACT_ATOMS: atom_id res chain seq x y z
N MET A 1 11.76 -0.37 -9.50
CA MET A 1 11.82 -0.59 -8.02
C MET A 1 12.73 -1.77 -7.76
N LYS A 2 13.61 -1.69 -6.78
CA LYS A 2 14.58 -2.77 -6.48
C LYS A 2 14.03 -3.73 -5.44
N CYS A 3 14.37 -5.03 -5.56
CA CYS A 3 13.88 -6.06 -4.64
C CYS A 3 14.21 -5.77 -3.17
N LYS A 4 15.37 -5.18 -2.89
CA LYS A 4 15.79 -4.80 -1.52
C LYS A 4 14.93 -3.72 -0.85
N GLU A 5 14.10 -3.01 -1.61
CA GLU A 5 13.19 -1.96 -1.12
C GLU A 5 11.85 -2.51 -0.66
N LEU A 6 11.63 -3.81 -0.82
CA LEU A 6 10.38 -4.51 -0.59
C LEU A 6 10.40 -5.32 0.70
N MET A 7 9.23 -5.69 1.17
CA MET A 7 8.99 -6.58 2.31
C MET A 7 8.06 -7.74 1.90
N ILE A 8 8.15 -8.85 2.62
CA ILE A 8 7.20 -9.96 2.44
C ILE A 8 5.77 -9.44 2.66
N TYR A 9 4.85 -9.91 1.84
CA TYR A 9 3.44 -9.48 1.74
C TYR A 9 3.21 -8.10 1.11
N ASP A 10 4.24 -7.42 0.60
CA ASP A 10 4.02 -6.23 -0.20
C ASP A 10 3.30 -6.58 -1.50
N TRP A 11 2.42 -5.68 -1.92
CA TRP A 11 1.81 -5.73 -3.23
C TRP A 11 2.67 -5.02 -4.27
N ILE A 12 2.93 -5.73 -5.36
CA ILE A 12 3.66 -5.27 -6.53
C ILE A 12 2.91 -5.67 -7.79
N GLU A 13 3.29 -5.17 -8.93
CA GLU A 13 2.77 -5.60 -10.22
C GLU A 13 3.89 -5.93 -11.21
N ASP A 14 3.58 -6.71 -12.22
CA ASP A 14 4.45 -6.95 -13.35
C ASP A 14 4.39 -5.76 -14.33
N ARG A 15 5.18 -5.82 -15.39
CA ARG A 15 5.20 -4.80 -16.45
C ARG A 15 3.87 -4.62 -17.20
N ASN A 16 2.93 -5.53 -17.05
CA ASN A 16 1.60 -5.47 -17.65
C ASN A 16 0.53 -4.95 -16.66
N GLY A 17 0.94 -4.59 -15.44
CA GLY A 17 0.04 -4.13 -14.38
C GLY A 17 -0.72 -5.25 -13.68
N PHE A 18 -0.19 -6.49 -13.69
CA PHE A 18 -0.82 -7.60 -12.99
C PHE A 18 -0.38 -7.63 -11.53
N PRO A 19 -1.29 -7.43 -10.56
CA PRO A 19 -0.93 -7.34 -9.15
C PRO A 19 -0.59 -8.73 -8.57
N MET A 20 0.46 -8.76 -7.75
CA MET A 20 0.97 -9.97 -7.09
C MET A 20 1.44 -9.63 -5.68
N LYS A 21 1.38 -10.62 -4.79
CA LYS A 21 1.81 -10.48 -3.40
C LYS A 21 3.16 -11.17 -3.18
N LEU A 22 4.12 -10.45 -2.63
CA LEU A 22 5.46 -10.99 -2.37
C LEU A 22 5.43 -12.07 -1.29
N SER A 23 6.10 -13.17 -1.57
CA SER A 23 6.22 -14.31 -0.65
C SER A 23 7.66 -14.59 -0.22
N LEU A 24 8.65 -14.15 -1.01
CA LEU A 24 10.06 -14.33 -0.71
C LEU A 24 10.87 -13.17 -1.27
N ILE A 25 11.85 -12.71 -0.50
CA ILE A 25 12.74 -11.61 -0.89
C ILE A 25 14.18 -12.01 -0.62
N GLY A 26 15.04 -11.80 -1.63
CA GLY A 26 16.47 -11.83 -1.53
C GLY A 26 17.09 -10.45 -1.81
N GLU A 27 18.38 -10.36 -1.87
CA GLU A 27 19.08 -9.09 -2.10
C GLU A 27 18.79 -8.48 -3.48
N THR A 28 18.74 -9.32 -4.52
CA THR A 28 18.53 -8.92 -5.92
C THR A 28 17.37 -9.64 -6.60
N HIS A 29 16.71 -10.55 -5.90
CA HIS A 29 15.62 -11.37 -6.42
C HIS A 29 14.44 -11.37 -5.44
N ALA A 30 13.24 -11.46 -5.97
CA ALA A 30 12.02 -11.63 -5.19
C ALA A 30 11.09 -12.61 -5.91
N CYS A 31 10.26 -13.30 -5.15
CA CYS A 31 9.24 -14.20 -5.67
C CYS A 31 7.87 -13.76 -5.18
N ALA A 32 6.93 -13.59 -6.08
CA ALA A 32 5.56 -13.20 -5.75
C ALA A 32 4.58 -14.34 -6.05
N ALA A 33 3.60 -14.49 -5.19
CA ALA A 33 2.48 -15.39 -5.38
C ALA A 33 1.42 -14.76 -6.28
N VAL A 34 1.02 -15.45 -7.32
CA VAL A 34 -0.13 -15.11 -8.14
C VAL A 34 -1.35 -15.78 -7.53
N LEU A 35 -2.27 -14.97 -7.00
CA LEU A 35 -3.50 -15.46 -6.38
C LEU A 35 -4.61 -15.58 -7.42
N ASP A 36 -5.40 -16.62 -7.32
CA ASP A 36 -6.65 -16.75 -8.09
C ASP A 36 -7.78 -15.88 -7.48
N VAL A 37 -8.94 -15.90 -8.10
CA VAL A 37 -10.13 -15.16 -7.64
C VAL A 37 -10.63 -15.57 -6.23
N ALA A 38 -10.23 -16.76 -5.76
CA ALA A 38 -10.54 -17.25 -4.42
C ALA A 38 -9.42 -16.94 -3.40
N GLY A 39 -8.34 -16.25 -3.82
CA GLY A 39 -7.18 -15.96 -2.97
C GLY A 39 -6.25 -17.15 -2.77
N VAL A 40 -6.37 -18.21 -3.58
CA VAL A 40 -5.49 -19.39 -3.53
C VAL A 40 -4.32 -19.18 -4.46
N VAL A 41 -3.11 -19.56 -4.02
CA VAL A 41 -1.90 -19.46 -4.83
C VAL A 41 -1.99 -20.41 -6.02
N GLY A 42 -2.07 -19.86 -7.22
CA GLY A 42 -2.09 -20.62 -8.48
C GLY A 42 -0.70 -20.82 -9.09
N SER A 43 0.19 -19.85 -8.91
CA SER A 43 1.55 -19.89 -9.44
C SER A 43 2.44 -18.89 -8.71
N TYR A 44 3.74 -18.95 -9.01
CA TYR A 44 4.72 -17.98 -8.51
C TYR A 44 5.40 -17.28 -9.68
N TRP A 45 5.75 -16.02 -9.48
CA TRP A 45 6.47 -15.20 -10.44
C TRP A 45 7.77 -14.70 -9.84
N ASP A 46 8.86 -14.85 -10.57
CA ASP A 46 10.19 -14.42 -10.14
C ASP A 46 10.49 -13.03 -10.69
N PHE A 47 11.01 -12.16 -9.81
CA PHE A 47 11.51 -10.85 -10.13
C PHE A 47 13.03 -10.78 -9.93
N ASP A 48 13.69 -9.97 -10.74
CA ASP A 48 15.12 -9.75 -10.73
C ASP A 48 15.41 -8.27 -11.02
N ASP A 49 16.34 -7.69 -10.28
CA ASP A 49 16.68 -6.27 -10.40
C ASP A 49 17.22 -5.82 -11.76
N ASN A 50 17.65 -6.76 -12.61
CA ASN A 50 18.29 -6.48 -13.88
C ASN A 50 17.40 -6.74 -15.10
N PHE A 51 16.54 -7.77 -15.03
CA PHE A 51 15.79 -8.27 -16.19
C PHE A 51 14.30 -8.21 -16.06
N ASN A 52 13.78 -8.35 -14.87
CA ASN A 52 12.33 -8.38 -14.58
C ASN A 52 12.05 -7.66 -13.26
N GLU A 53 12.21 -6.35 -13.25
CA GLU A 53 11.97 -5.53 -12.06
C GLU A 53 10.48 -5.55 -11.67
N PRO A 54 10.18 -5.60 -10.36
CA PRO A 54 8.83 -5.37 -9.88
C PRO A 54 8.44 -3.90 -10.03
N TYR A 55 7.16 -3.65 -10.29
CA TYR A 55 6.59 -2.31 -10.35
C TYR A 55 5.71 -2.05 -9.13
N PRO A 56 5.61 -0.81 -8.67
CA PRO A 56 4.77 -0.46 -7.54
C PRO A 56 3.30 -0.41 -7.95
N VAL A 57 2.42 -1.02 -7.15
CA VAL A 57 0.97 -0.85 -7.31
C VAL A 57 0.57 0.55 -6.84
N LYS A 58 -0.08 1.32 -7.71
CA LYS A 58 -0.58 2.65 -7.37
C LYS A 58 -1.72 2.55 -6.35
N LEU A 59 -1.63 3.32 -5.28
CA LEU A 59 -2.68 3.39 -4.28
C LEU A 59 -3.85 4.24 -4.82
N SER A 60 -5.06 3.73 -4.67
CA SER A 60 -6.30 4.40 -5.06
C SER A 60 -7.33 4.39 -3.93
N GLY A 61 -8.34 5.24 -4.02
CA GLY A 61 -9.46 5.23 -3.09
C GLY A 61 -10.20 3.90 -3.09
N GLU A 62 -10.34 3.25 -4.25
CA GLU A 62 -10.95 1.92 -4.35
C GLU A 62 -10.20 0.86 -3.55
N ILE A 63 -8.86 0.85 -3.62
CA ILE A 63 -8.02 -0.05 -2.83
C ILE A 63 -8.19 0.26 -1.33
N LEU A 64 -8.22 1.53 -0.93
CA LEU A 64 -8.45 1.90 0.46
C LEU A 64 -9.80 1.40 0.96
N GLU A 65 -10.87 1.60 0.21
CA GLU A 65 -12.23 1.18 0.58
C GLU A 65 -12.35 -0.35 0.66
N LYS A 66 -11.72 -1.10 -0.24
CA LYS A 66 -11.62 -2.56 -0.15
C LYS A 66 -10.96 -3.04 1.15
N ASN A 67 -10.10 -2.23 1.73
CA ASN A 67 -9.37 -2.52 2.97
C ASN A 67 -9.99 -1.86 4.22
N GLY A 68 -11.25 -1.47 4.15
CA GLY A 68 -12.02 -0.97 5.29
C GLY A 68 -11.80 0.51 5.62
N TRP A 69 -11.11 1.25 4.78
CA TRP A 69 -11.02 2.70 4.92
C TRP A 69 -12.32 3.37 4.47
N VAL A 70 -12.71 4.40 5.19
CA VAL A 70 -13.95 5.12 4.92
C VAL A 70 -13.64 6.48 4.30
N PHE A 71 -14.24 6.74 3.14
CA PHE A 71 -14.13 8.03 2.46
C PHE A 71 -14.80 9.13 3.31
N ASN A 72 -14.12 10.24 3.49
CA ASN A 72 -14.56 11.35 4.31
C ASN A 72 -14.86 12.59 3.46
N GLU A 73 -16.11 12.77 3.07
CA GLU A 73 -16.54 13.89 2.23
C GLU A 73 -16.33 15.26 2.91
N GLU A 74 -16.45 15.35 4.24
CA GLU A 74 -16.32 16.60 4.98
C GLU A 74 -14.88 17.15 4.98
N LYS A 75 -13.88 16.27 4.75
CA LYS A 75 -12.46 16.63 4.67
C LYS A 75 -11.99 16.87 3.25
N MET A 76 -12.87 16.83 2.25
CA MET A 76 -12.52 17.23 0.89
C MET A 76 -12.20 18.72 0.86
N ASN A 77 -10.94 19.04 0.57
CA ASN A 77 -10.51 20.43 0.48
C ASN A 77 -9.44 20.59 -0.60
N TYR A 78 -9.60 21.57 -1.48
CA TYR A 78 -8.61 21.99 -2.49
C TYR A 78 -8.03 20.86 -3.38
N GLY A 79 -8.88 19.95 -3.89
CA GLY A 79 -8.47 18.88 -4.78
C GLY A 79 -7.78 17.71 -4.07
N VAL A 80 -8.02 17.54 -2.77
CA VAL A 80 -7.53 16.43 -1.96
C VAL A 80 -8.71 15.64 -1.42
N LYS A 81 -8.66 14.32 -1.60
CA LYS A 81 -9.61 13.37 -1.01
C LYS A 81 -9.00 12.71 0.23
N CYS A 82 -9.81 12.46 1.24
CA CYS A 82 -9.38 11.90 2.51
C CYS A 82 -10.16 10.63 2.87
N TRP A 83 -9.46 9.63 3.36
CA TRP A 83 -10.01 8.39 3.93
C TRP A 83 -9.57 8.25 5.37
N SER A 84 -10.42 7.64 6.18
CA SER A 84 -10.16 7.39 7.60
C SER A 84 -10.26 5.90 7.91
N TYR A 85 -9.41 5.44 8.82
CA TYR A 85 -9.42 4.09 9.37
C TYR A 85 -9.25 4.15 10.89
N CYS A 86 -10.03 3.35 11.61
CA CYS A 86 -9.94 3.25 13.07
C CYS A 86 -9.68 1.79 13.48
N ASP A 87 -8.69 1.59 14.33
CA ASP A 87 -8.39 0.32 14.97
C ASP A 87 -8.22 0.55 16.47
N GLY A 88 -9.29 0.30 17.24
CA GLY A 88 -9.30 0.58 18.68
C GLY A 88 -9.01 2.05 18.97
N GLU A 89 -7.88 2.30 19.63
CA GLU A 89 -7.43 3.65 20.02
C GLU A 89 -6.67 4.40 18.94
N VAL A 90 -6.33 3.70 17.84
CA VAL A 90 -5.59 4.26 16.72
C VAL A 90 -6.57 4.80 15.68
N LYS A 91 -6.34 6.04 15.28
CA LYS A 91 -7.01 6.67 14.13
C LYS A 91 -5.99 7.00 13.07
N LEU A 92 -6.32 6.62 11.84
CA LEU A 92 -5.53 6.96 10.66
C LEU A 92 -6.38 7.84 9.74
N SER A 93 -5.76 8.88 9.19
CA SER A 93 -6.32 9.66 8.09
C SER A 93 -5.31 9.67 6.96
N LEU A 94 -5.77 9.33 5.76
CA LEU A 94 -4.93 9.28 4.56
C LEU A 94 -5.52 10.20 3.51
N SER A 95 -4.69 11.07 2.97
CA SER A 95 -5.09 12.02 1.93
C SER A 95 -4.36 11.72 0.64
N LEU A 96 -5.11 11.65 -0.44
CA LEU A 96 -4.61 11.52 -1.81
C LEU A 96 -5.05 12.74 -2.63
N PRO A 97 -4.21 13.21 -3.57
CA PRO A 97 -4.64 14.23 -4.53
C PRO A 97 -5.80 13.74 -5.38
N ASP A 98 -6.69 14.63 -5.74
CA ASP A 98 -7.83 14.35 -6.63
C ASP A 98 -7.40 14.27 -8.11
N GLU A 99 -6.25 14.85 -8.44
CA GLU A 99 -5.68 14.86 -9.79
C GLU A 99 -4.68 13.71 -9.97
N ASP A 100 -4.83 12.95 -11.04
CA ASP A 100 -3.98 11.79 -11.37
C ASP A 100 -2.49 12.13 -11.54
N ASP A 101 -2.15 13.39 -11.79
CA ASP A 101 -0.78 13.85 -12.02
C ASP A 101 0.05 14.04 -10.73
N LYS A 102 -0.60 13.97 -9.57
CA LYS A 102 0.05 14.16 -8.27
C LYS A 102 -0.01 12.86 -7.48
N GLU A 103 1.14 12.26 -7.25
CA GLU A 103 1.25 10.97 -6.54
C GLU A 103 1.46 11.12 -5.03
N ARG A 104 1.32 12.34 -4.48
CA ARG A 104 1.59 12.65 -3.09
C ARG A 104 0.58 12.02 -2.13
N MET A 105 1.07 11.35 -1.09
CA MET A 105 0.28 10.77 -0.02
C MET A 105 0.63 11.41 1.31
N VAL A 106 -0.38 11.77 2.09
CA VAL A 106 -0.22 12.25 3.46
C VAL A 106 -0.95 11.31 4.41
N ILE A 107 -0.24 10.82 5.43
CA ILE A 107 -0.81 9.96 6.46
C ILE A 107 -0.72 10.70 7.79
N LEU A 108 -1.86 10.84 8.48
CA LEU A 108 -1.96 11.31 9.84
C LEU A 108 -2.28 10.12 10.75
N TYR A 109 -1.43 9.92 11.74
CA TYR A 109 -1.60 8.91 12.79
C TYR A 109 -1.93 9.60 14.11
N GLU A 110 -2.96 9.12 14.78
CA GLU A 110 -3.40 9.62 16.09
C GLU A 110 -3.62 8.45 17.05
N ARG A 111 -2.99 8.52 18.22
CA ARG A 111 -3.21 7.60 19.32
C ARG A 111 -3.18 8.35 20.65
N PHE A 112 -4.30 8.36 21.40
CA PHE A 112 -4.47 9.18 22.60
C PHE A 112 -4.17 10.66 22.34
N LEU A 113 -3.18 11.23 23.04
CA LEU A 113 -2.71 12.61 22.85
C LEU A 113 -1.55 12.75 21.86
N ASP A 114 -1.04 11.61 21.35
CA ASP A 114 0.03 11.60 20.38
C ASP A 114 -0.54 11.67 18.96
N SER A 115 0.03 12.55 18.16
CA SER A 115 -0.26 12.63 16.73
C SER A 115 1.03 12.79 15.95
N ASP A 116 1.09 12.16 14.80
CA ASP A 116 2.21 12.24 13.87
C ASP A 116 1.69 12.31 12.44
N SER A 117 2.36 13.05 11.58
CA SER A 117 2.01 13.11 10.18
C SER A 117 3.25 12.91 9.31
N ILE A 118 3.08 12.14 8.24
CA ILE A 118 4.14 11.86 7.30
C ILE A 118 3.65 12.11 5.87
N VAL A 119 4.55 12.62 5.05
CA VAL A 119 4.29 12.93 3.65
C VAL A 119 5.20 12.09 2.77
N TYR A 120 4.61 11.41 1.82
CA TYR A 120 5.31 10.67 0.78
C TYR A 120 5.09 11.32 -0.58
N ASP A 121 6.13 11.38 -1.40
CA ASP A 121 6.03 11.90 -2.77
C ASP A 121 5.32 10.96 -3.73
N ASN A 122 5.18 9.68 -3.34
CA ASN A 122 4.51 8.65 -4.12
C ASN A 122 3.46 7.92 -3.30
N ALA A 123 2.29 7.72 -3.89
CA ALA A 123 1.17 7.00 -3.30
C ALA A 123 1.14 5.55 -3.83
N TYR A 124 1.95 4.68 -3.24
CA TYR A 124 2.00 3.26 -3.59
C TYR A 124 1.55 2.38 -2.44
N VAL A 125 0.94 1.23 -2.77
CA VAL A 125 0.41 0.29 -1.78
C VAL A 125 1.50 -0.19 -0.81
N HIS A 126 2.66 -0.61 -1.33
CA HIS A 126 3.76 -1.09 -0.47
C HIS A 126 4.29 0.00 0.50
N ILE A 127 4.30 1.27 0.09
CA ILE A 127 4.69 2.38 0.98
C ILE A 127 3.70 2.51 2.14
N LEU A 128 2.40 2.43 1.85
CA LEU A 128 1.37 2.40 2.90
C LEU A 128 1.54 1.18 3.81
N GLN A 129 1.78 -0.01 3.25
CA GLN A 129 2.02 -1.23 4.03
C GLN A 129 3.22 -1.08 4.98
N HIS A 130 4.34 -0.51 4.49
CA HIS A 130 5.51 -0.24 5.32
C HIS A 130 5.20 0.73 6.46
N GLN A 131 4.46 1.80 6.19
CA GLN A 131 4.09 2.77 7.21
C GLN A 131 3.13 2.17 8.26
N LEU A 132 2.17 1.35 7.84
CA LEU A 132 1.28 0.64 8.76
C LEU A 132 2.06 -0.29 9.71
N ARG A 133 3.08 -1.00 9.20
CA ARG A 133 3.96 -1.83 10.03
C ARG A 133 4.76 -0.98 11.02
N CYS A 134 5.24 0.20 10.62
CA CYS A 134 5.89 1.15 11.53
C CYS A 134 4.98 1.61 12.66
N TYR A 135 3.68 1.68 12.44
CA TYR A 135 2.68 1.97 13.47
C TYR A 135 2.27 0.75 14.31
N GLY A 136 2.83 -0.43 14.05
CA GLY A 136 2.48 -1.68 14.72
C GLY A 136 1.20 -2.33 14.20
N LEU A 137 0.66 -1.87 13.07
CA LEU A 137 -0.54 -2.38 12.42
C LEU A 137 -0.19 -3.45 11.37
N ASN A 138 0.58 -4.47 11.78
CA ASN A 138 1.10 -5.49 10.88
C ASN A 138 0.00 -6.30 10.20
N GLU A 139 -1.05 -6.68 10.93
CA GLU A 139 -2.16 -7.45 10.37
C GLU A 139 -2.90 -6.67 9.28
N LEU A 140 -3.12 -5.38 9.50
CA LEU A 140 -3.73 -4.52 8.50
C LEU A 140 -2.87 -4.43 7.24
N ALA A 141 -1.56 -4.24 7.41
CA ALA A 141 -0.61 -4.17 6.29
C ALA A 141 -0.53 -5.48 5.50
N ASP A 142 -0.40 -6.61 6.22
CA ASP A 142 -0.18 -7.93 5.61
C ASP A 142 -1.44 -8.50 4.96
N ASN A 143 -2.63 -8.11 5.41
CA ASN A 143 -3.92 -8.55 4.88
C ASN A 143 -4.50 -7.61 3.83
N MET A 144 -3.81 -6.54 3.46
CA MET A 144 -4.28 -5.67 2.37
C MET A 144 -4.54 -6.45 1.08
N VAL A 145 -5.57 -6.03 0.35
CA VAL A 145 -5.93 -6.52 -1.00
C VAL A 145 -5.97 -5.36 -1.99
N VAL A 146 -5.71 -5.64 -3.26
CA VAL A 146 -5.71 -4.66 -4.35
C VAL A 146 -6.72 -4.98 -5.45
#